data_b4e58ce03e14ad4d27869ad943fe253a
#
_entry.id   b4e58ce03e14ad4d27869ad943fe253a
#
_cell.length_a   1.000
_cell.length_b   1.000
_cell.length_c   1.000
_cell.angle_alpha   90.00
_cell.angle_beta   90.00
_cell.angle_gamma   90.00
#
_symmetry.space_group_name_H-M   'P 1'
#
loop_
_entity.id
_entity.type
_entity.pdbx_description
1 polymer ?
#
loop_
_entity_poly.entity_id
_entity_poly.type
_entity_poly.pdbx_seq_one_letter_code
_entity_poly.pdbx_strand_id
1 'polypeptide(L)'
;SGLATAEYLNIRGHAVTIFERADRIGGLLMYGIPNMKLEKSVIERRLKIMQAEGIEFRTNMDVGGAVSAEEILNGYDAVVLCCGAKKPRDLNVPGRDANGVHFAVDYLTSVTKSLLDSDFADGKAIDAKGKNVLVIGGGDTGNDCQGTALRQGCTDLMALEMMPQPPKTRAASNPWPEWPKVLKVDYGQTECLAKFGKDPRVYQTTVKEFLKDEAGNLTGAVIATLKPEKDPATGRTNMVPTGEEFTYECQLAFIAAGFVGCESYVADAFGVELTGRGCVATEGFKTNVEKVFACGDMRRGQSLVVWGLREGRDCAAAVDRYLMGYTNLG
;
A
#
# COMPACT_ATOMS: atom_id res chain seq x y z
N SER A 1 3.36 -6.26 9.96
CA SER A 1 3.02 -7.47 10.74
C SER A 1 4.27 -8.29 11.05
N GLY A 2 5.11 -8.66 10.07
CA GLY A 2 6.28 -9.51 10.29
C GLY A 2 7.22 -9.06 11.41
N LEU A 3 7.55 -7.77 11.50
CA LEU A 3 8.37 -7.24 12.59
C LEU A 3 7.71 -7.42 13.96
N ALA A 4 6.39 -7.21 14.06
CA ALA A 4 5.68 -7.41 15.31
C ALA A 4 5.60 -8.91 15.70
N THR A 5 5.42 -9.79 14.71
CA THR A 5 5.47 -11.25 14.95
C THR A 5 6.86 -11.67 15.46
N ALA A 6 7.90 -11.20 14.80
CA ALA A 6 9.29 -11.54 15.13
C ALA A 6 9.67 -11.08 16.55
N GLU A 7 9.31 -9.85 16.92
CA GLU A 7 9.54 -9.32 18.25
C GLU A 7 8.89 -10.20 19.33
N TYR A 8 7.61 -10.53 19.16
CA TYR A 8 6.87 -11.29 20.17
C TYR A 8 7.34 -12.76 20.26
N LEU A 9 7.72 -13.39 19.15
CA LEU A 9 8.33 -14.72 19.18
C LEU A 9 9.72 -14.69 19.83
N ASN A 10 10.53 -13.69 19.54
CA ASN A 10 11.85 -13.54 20.14
C ASN A 10 11.78 -13.33 21.67
N ILE A 11 10.82 -12.53 22.16
CA ILE A 11 10.56 -12.39 23.61
C ILE A 11 10.22 -13.73 24.27
N ARG A 12 9.61 -14.66 23.54
CA ARG A 12 9.31 -16.03 24.01
C ARG A 12 10.52 -16.97 23.96
N GLY A 13 11.64 -16.53 23.43
CA GLY A 13 12.88 -17.31 23.31
C GLY A 13 12.99 -18.13 22.02
N HIS A 14 12.12 -17.91 21.04
CA HIS A 14 12.29 -18.52 19.73
C HIS A 14 13.40 -17.81 18.93
N ALA A 15 14.22 -18.59 18.21
CA ALA A 15 15.14 -18.04 17.22
C ALA A 15 14.36 -17.60 16.00
N VAL A 16 14.50 -16.32 15.61
CA VAL A 16 13.70 -15.72 14.54
C VAL A 16 14.60 -15.17 13.44
N THR A 17 14.34 -15.58 12.19
CA THR A 17 14.94 -15.00 10.98
C THR A 17 13.86 -14.34 10.14
N ILE A 18 14.09 -13.10 9.72
CA ILE A 18 13.24 -12.37 8.78
C ILE A 18 13.90 -12.36 7.41
N PHE A 19 13.20 -12.88 6.41
CA PHE A 19 13.57 -12.77 5.00
C PHE A 19 12.81 -11.59 4.37
N GLU A 20 13.51 -10.70 3.70
CA GLU A 20 12.95 -9.56 2.98
C GLU A 20 13.50 -9.54 1.55
N ARG A 21 12.62 -9.45 0.55
CA ARG A 21 13.03 -9.36 -0.86
C ARG A 21 13.71 -8.03 -1.22
N ALA A 22 13.35 -6.95 -0.52
CA ALA A 22 13.98 -5.65 -0.70
C ALA A 22 15.37 -5.58 -0.05
N ASP A 23 16.12 -4.55 -0.39
CA ASP A 23 17.43 -4.25 0.18
C ASP A 23 17.37 -3.69 1.61
N ARG A 24 16.19 -3.25 2.06
CA ARG A 24 15.92 -2.74 3.42
C ARG A 24 14.67 -3.34 4.00
N ILE A 25 14.71 -3.60 5.30
CA ILE A 25 13.58 -4.11 6.08
C ILE A 25 12.55 -2.99 6.33
N GLY A 26 11.26 -3.34 6.33
CA GLY A 26 10.19 -2.42 6.75
C GLY A 26 9.00 -2.36 5.79
N GLY A 27 9.13 -2.91 4.59
CA GLY A 27 8.05 -2.94 3.60
C GLY A 27 7.53 -1.53 3.27
N LEU A 28 6.21 -1.30 3.40
CA LEU A 28 5.62 0.01 3.12
C LEU A 28 6.05 1.11 4.11
N LEU A 29 6.44 0.78 5.34
CA LEU A 29 7.01 1.77 6.26
C LEU A 29 8.33 2.34 5.72
N MET A 30 9.13 1.49 5.07
CA MET A 30 10.40 1.89 4.47
C MET A 30 10.18 2.64 3.15
N TYR A 31 9.43 2.05 2.21
CA TYR A 31 9.40 2.53 0.83
C TYR A 31 8.05 3.09 0.37
N GLY A 32 6.94 2.81 1.07
CA GLY A 32 5.62 3.29 0.68
C GLY A 32 5.21 4.61 1.35
N ILE A 33 5.72 4.89 2.56
CA ILE A 33 5.46 6.12 3.29
C ILE A 33 6.62 7.10 3.04
N PRO A 34 6.38 8.34 2.60
CA PRO A 34 7.44 9.33 2.36
C PRO A 34 8.24 9.65 3.62
N ASN A 35 9.53 9.98 3.46
CA ASN A 35 10.42 10.30 4.57
C ASN A 35 9.93 11.52 5.40
N MET A 36 9.29 12.48 4.76
CA MET A 36 8.69 13.65 5.42
C MET A 36 7.57 13.31 6.41
N LYS A 37 6.89 12.15 6.22
CA LYS A 37 5.82 11.67 7.10
C LYS A 37 6.34 10.67 8.14
N LEU A 38 7.33 9.86 7.77
CA LEU A 38 8.00 8.90 8.64
C LEU A 38 9.48 8.83 8.30
N GLU A 39 10.30 9.49 9.10
CA GLU A 39 11.76 9.42 8.97
C GLU A 39 12.27 7.99 9.14
N LYS A 40 13.13 7.54 8.23
CA LYS A 40 13.62 6.15 8.20
C LYS A 40 14.53 5.81 9.37
N SER A 41 15.14 6.83 9.98
CA SER A 41 15.90 6.71 11.24
C SER A 41 15.08 6.06 12.38
N VAL A 42 13.76 6.29 12.42
CA VAL A 42 12.85 5.65 13.40
C VAL A 42 12.79 4.14 13.18
N ILE A 43 12.70 3.70 11.91
CA ILE A 43 12.69 2.29 11.54
C ILE A 43 14.04 1.67 11.84
N GLU A 44 15.13 2.31 11.40
CA GLU A 44 16.51 1.84 11.62
C GLU A 44 16.83 1.66 13.09
N ARG A 45 16.44 2.63 13.94
CA ARG A 45 16.58 2.51 15.39
C ARG A 45 15.88 1.26 15.91
N ARG A 46 14.67 0.97 15.46
CA ARG A 46 13.92 -0.21 15.88
C ARG A 46 14.58 -1.51 15.43
N LEU A 47 15.04 -1.56 14.18
CA LEU A 47 15.74 -2.73 13.63
C LEU A 47 17.04 -3.02 14.38
N LYS A 48 17.83 -1.99 14.74
CA LYS A 48 19.04 -2.15 15.55
C LYS A 48 18.77 -2.79 16.92
N ILE A 49 17.66 -2.38 17.56
CA ILE A 49 17.23 -2.99 18.84
C ILE A 49 16.87 -4.45 18.64
N MET A 50 16.02 -4.76 17.66
CA MET A 50 15.60 -6.13 17.37
C MET A 50 16.78 -7.04 17.00
N GLN A 51 17.75 -6.52 16.26
CA GLN A 51 18.97 -7.24 15.92
C GLN A 51 19.85 -7.50 17.16
N ALA A 52 19.97 -6.52 18.06
CA ALA A 52 20.67 -6.69 19.32
C ALA A 52 19.98 -7.69 20.27
N GLU A 53 18.67 -7.84 20.17
CA GLU A 53 17.85 -8.84 20.87
C GLU A 53 17.95 -10.24 20.25
N GLY A 54 18.66 -10.42 19.13
CA GLY A 54 18.95 -11.73 18.51
C GLY A 54 18.11 -12.06 17.27
N ILE A 55 17.27 -11.16 16.77
CA ILE A 55 16.54 -11.38 15.53
C ILE A 55 17.48 -11.23 14.33
N GLU A 56 17.51 -12.23 13.47
CA GLU A 56 18.30 -12.23 12.24
C GLU A 56 17.50 -11.58 11.09
N PHE A 57 18.15 -10.69 10.32
CA PHE A 57 17.59 -10.09 9.12
C PHE A 57 18.38 -10.49 7.89
N ARG A 58 17.68 -11.01 6.87
CA ARG A 58 18.25 -11.37 5.56
C ARG A 58 17.51 -10.61 4.47
N THR A 59 18.16 -9.58 3.93
CA THR A 59 17.63 -8.77 2.82
C THR A 59 18.05 -9.33 1.45
N ASN A 60 17.41 -8.85 0.36
CA ASN A 60 17.58 -9.35 -0.99
C ASN A 60 17.28 -10.85 -1.14
N MET A 61 16.36 -11.36 -0.33
CA MET A 61 15.96 -12.76 -0.28
C MET A 61 14.51 -12.89 -0.71
N ASP A 62 14.28 -13.08 -2.00
CA ASP A 62 12.94 -13.23 -2.58
C ASP A 62 12.49 -14.68 -2.48
N VAL A 63 11.86 -15.01 -1.36
CA VAL A 63 11.34 -16.36 -1.07
C VAL A 63 10.12 -16.66 -1.93
N GLY A 64 10.13 -17.79 -2.61
CA GLY A 64 9.13 -18.17 -3.63
C GLY A 64 9.49 -17.68 -5.03
N GLY A 65 10.51 -16.79 -5.14
CA GLY A 65 11.18 -16.41 -6.38
C GLY A 65 12.58 -17.04 -6.45
N ALA A 66 13.62 -16.25 -6.15
CA ALA A 66 15.01 -16.71 -6.20
C ALA A 66 15.40 -17.67 -5.05
N VAL A 67 14.67 -17.61 -3.92
CA VAL A 67 14.87 -18.49 -2.75
C VAL A 67 13.76 -19.52 -2.69
N SER A 68 14.10 -20.79 -2.56
CA SER A 68 13.13 -21.89 -2.53
C SER A 68 12.26 -21.85 -1.27
N ALA A 69 10.94 -21.91 -1.46
CA ALA A 69 10.00 -22.08 -0.35
C ALA A 69 10.20 -23.42 0.38
N GLU A 70 10.60 -24.47 -0.34
CA GLU A 70 10.89 -25.79 0.22
C GLU A 70 12.11 -25.74 1.16
N GLU A 71 13.17 -25.02 0.79
CA GLU A 71 14.33 -24.80 1.67
C GLU A 71 13.93 -24.10 2.97
N ILE A 72 13.05 -23.10 2.90
CA ILE A 72 12.54 -22.43 4.08
C ILE A 72 11.68 -23.38 4.93
N LEU A 73 10.79 -24.13 4.30
CA LEU A 73 9.98 -25.13 5.00
C LEU A 73 10.82 -26.19 5.72
N ASN A 74 11.89 -26.65 5.08
CA ASN A 74 12.76 -27.67 5.68
C ASN A 74 13.71 -27.11 6.75
N GLY A 75 14.03 -25.82 6.68
CA GLY A 75 14.98 -25.18 7.58
C GLY A 75 14.40 -24.59 8.87
N TYR A 76 13.06 -24.50 8.99
CA TYR A 76 12.40 -23.82 10.11
C TYR A 76 11.23 -24.66 10.68
N ASP A 77 11.00 -24.56 11.99
CA ASP A 77 9.92 -25.25 12.69
C ASP A 77 8.55 -24.61 12.43
N ALA A 78 8.51 -23.32 12.12
CA ALA A 78 7.30 -22.60 11.70
C ALA A 78 7.69 -21.46 10.72
N VAL A 79 6.78 -21.16 9.80
CA VAL A 79 6.92 -20.09 8.80
C VAL A 79 5.73 -19.15 8.88
N VAL A 80 5.97 -17.83 8.88
CA VAL A 80 4.89 -16.83 8.88
C VAL A 80 4.98 -15.97 7.63
N LEU A 81 3.96 -16.03 6.80
CA LEU A 81 3.86 -15.24 5.58
C LEU A 81 3.29 -13.84 5.90
N CYS A 82 4.13 -12.81 5.72
CA CYS A 82 3.81 -11.42 6.04
C CYS A 82 4.11 -10.46 4.87
N CYS A 83 3.97 -10.93 3.63
CA CYS A 83 4.42 -10.21 2.43
C CYS A 83 3.50 -9.04 2.02
N GLY A 84 2.41 -8.81 2.77
CA GLY A 84 1.48 -7.72 2.54
C GLY A 84 0.49 -7.97 1.39
N ALA A 85 -0.30 -6.96 1.05
CA ALA A 85 -1.18 -6.92 -0.10
C ALA A 85 -0.54 -5.99 -1.15
N LYS A 86 0.25 -6.55 -2.06
CA LYS A 86 1.06 -5.77 -3.01
C LYS A 86 0.55 -5.81 -4.44
N LYS A 87 -0.50 -6.59 -4.75
CA LYS A 87 -1.11 -6.60 -6.07
C LYS A 87 -1.95 -5.32 -6.24
N PRO A 88 -1.48 -4.32 -7.02
CA PRO A 88 -2.19 -3.06 -7.14
C PRO A 88 -3.48 -3.24 -7.94
N ARG A 89 -4.48 -2.42 -7.63
CA ARG A 89 -5.65 -2.26 -8.48
C ARG A 89 -5.25 -1.38 -9.65
N ASP A 90 -5.31 -1.93 -10.85
CA ASP A 90 -5.01 -1.19 -12.08
C ASP A 90 -6.29 -0.63 -12.74
N LEU A 91 -6.09 0.28 -13.69
CA LEU A 91 -7.12 0.85 -14.55
C LEU A 91 -7.03 0.20 -15.93
N ASN A 92 -8.09 -0.49 -16.32
CA ASN A 92 -8.18 -1.06 -17.68
C ASN A 92 -8.79 -0.03 -18.63
N VAL A 93 -7.99 0.97 -19.01
CA VAL A 93 -8.41 2.08 -19.88
C VAL A 93 -7.41 2.28 -21.02
N PRO A 94 -7.83 2.83 -22.18
CA PRO A 94 -6.92 3.18 -23.27
C PRO A 94 -5.78 4.07 -22.78
N GLY A 95 -4.58 3.90 -23.33
CA GLY A 95 -3.41 4.69 -23.00
C GLY A 95 -2.77 4.41 -21.63
N ARG A 96 -3.22 3.34 -20.90
CA ARG A 96 -2.65 2.94 -19.61
C ARG A 96 -1.14 2.70 -19.67
N ASP A 97 -0.63 2.33 -20.81
CA ASP A 97 0.78 2.05 -21.10
C ASP A 97 1.62 3.31 -21.40
N ALA A 98 1.06 4.51 -21.29
CA ALA A 98 1.79 5.76 -21.52
C ALA A 98 2.98 5.92 -20.57
N ASN A 99 4.12 6.38 -21.10
CA ASN A 99 5.26 6.79 -20.30
C ASN A 99 4.86 7.96 -19.40
N GLY A 100 4.94 7.78 -18.08
CA GLY A 100 4.48 8.75 -17.08
C GLY A 100 3.26 8.29 -16.29
N VAL A 101 2.64 7.13 -16.63
CA VAL A 101 1.59 6.52 -15.80
C VAL A 101 2.20 5.43 -14.93
N HIS A 102 2.23 5.66 -13.62
CA HIS A 102 2.86 4.78 -12.64
C HIS A 102 1.88 4.37 -11.54
N PHE A 103 2.14 3.24 -10.88
CA PHE A 103 1.49 2.99 -9.59
C PHE A 103 2.06 3.93 -8.52
N ALA A 104 1.22 4.37 -7.61
CA ALA A 104 1.59 5.28 -6.54
C ALA A 104 2.75 4.74 -5.67
N VAL A 105 2.74 3.43 -5.37
CA VAL A 105 3.80 2.81 -4.56
C VAL A 105 5.13 2.78 -5.32
N ASP A 106 5.13 2.61 -6.64
CA ASP A 106 6.37 2.64 -7.43
C ASP A 106 6.98 4.04 -7.42
N TYR A 107 6.14 5.08 -7.55
CA TYR A 107 6.56 6.46 -7.41
C TYR A 107 7.19 6.72 -6.03
N LEU A 108 6.46 6.44 -4.95
CA LEU A 108 6.93 6.67 -3.57
C LEU A 108 8.19 5.86 -3.26
N THR A 109 8.27 4.61 -3.76
CA THR A 109 9.45 3.76 -3.63
C THR A 109 10.65 4.37 -4.34
N SER A 110 10.49 4.82 -5.60
CA SER A 110 11.58 5.41 -6.38
C SER A 110 12.17 6.64 -5.71
N VAL A 111 11.30 7.51 -5.18
CA VAL A 111 11.69 8.75 -4.50
C VAL A 111 12.41 8.44 -3.18
N THR A 112 11.83 7.57 -2.34
CA THR A 112 12.45 7.23 -1.05
C THR A 112 13.76 6.48 -1.24
N LYS A 113 13.82 5.57 -2.22
CA LYS A 113 15.04 4.81 -2.50
C LYS A 113 16.18 5.70 -2.99
N SER A 114 15.91 6.59 -3.92
CA SER A 114 16.90 7.56 -4.43
C SER A 114 17.40 8.50 -3.31
N LEU A 115 16.49 8.95 -2.42
CA LEU A 115 16.88 9.73 -1.24
C LEU A 115 17.84 8.95 -0.35
N LEU A 116 17.52 7.69 0.00
CA LEU A 116 18.31 6.90 0.94
C LEU A 116 19.63 6.37 0.36
N ASP A 117 19.67 6.12 -0.95
CA ASP A 117 20.85 5.56 -1.62
C ASP A 117 21.87 6.65 -1.97
N SER A 118 21.42 7.87 -2.29
CA SER A 118 22.30 8.86 -2.92
C SER A 118 21.96 10.32 -2.63
N ASP A 119 21.00 10.60 -1.76
CA ASP A 119 20.43 11.97 -1.58
C ASP A 119 20.00 12.59 -2.93
N PHE A 120 19.32 11.77 -3.76
CA PHE A 120 18.85 12.08 -5.12
C PHE A 120 19.94 12.26 -6.19
N ALA A 121 21.21 12.01 -5.88
CA ALA A 121 22.32 12.17 -6.85
C ALA A 121 22.30 11.13 -7.97
N ASP A 122 21.61 9.99 -7.79
CA ASP A 122 21.52 8.90 -8.79
C ASP A 122 20.55 9.21 -9.95
N GLY A 123 19.71 10.23 -9.83
CA GLY A 123 18.71 10.61 -10.83
C GLY A 123 17.65 9.55 -11.13
N LYS A 124 17.46 8.55 -10.25
CA LYS A 124 16.54 7.42 -10.47
C LYS A 124 15.12 7.67 -9.94
N ALA A 125 14.92 8.73 -9.15
CA ALA A 125 13.59 9.08 -8.69
C ALA A 125 12.70 9.50 -9.87
N ILE A 126 11.45 9.04 -9.86
CA ILE A 126 10.42 9.62 -10.73
C ILE A 126 10.23 11.06 -10.28
N ASP A 127 10.51 12.01 -11.19
CA ASP A 127 10.56 13.44 -10.87
C ASP A 127 9.34 14.17 -11.40
N ALA A 128 8.62 14.85 -10.49
CA ALA A 128 7.46 15.69 -10.79
C ALA A 128 7.81 17.16 -11.03
N LYS A 129 9.08 17.55 -10.97
CA LYS A 129 9.50 18.95 -11.14
C LYS A 129 9.08 19.49 -12.49
N GLY A 130 8.38 20.63 -12.46
CA GLY A 130 7.92 21.32 -13.68
C GLY A 130 6.83 20.60 -14.47
N LYS A 131 6.17 19.58 -13.87
CA LYS A 131 5.11 18.80 -14.51
C LYS A 131 3.77 19.03 -13.84
N ASN A 132 2.70 18.89 -14.60
CA ASN A 132 1.35 18.73 -14.06
C ASN A 132 1.16 17.27 -13.67
N VAL A 133 0.58 17.03 -12.49
CA VAL A 133 0.45 15.70 -11.89
C VAL A 133 -1.01 15.35 -11.68
N LEU A 134 -1.40 14.14 -12.11
CA LEU A 134 -2.70 13.54 -11.85
C LEU A 134 -2.55 12.43 -10.81
N VAL A 135 -3.29 12.50 -9.71
CA VAL A 135 -3.37 11.43 -8.70
C VAL A 135 -4.75 10.77 -8.77
N ILE A 136 -4.80 9.44 -8.87
CA ILE A 136 -6.05 8.71 -9.02
C ILE A 136 -6.30 7.90 -7.75
N GLY A 137 -7.19 8.41 -6.90
CA GLY A 137 -7.55 7.87 -5.60
C GLY A 137 -7.28 8.84 -4.45
N GLY A 138 -8.26 9.01 -3.56
CA GLY A 138 -8.28 10.00 -2.48
C GLY A 138 -7.78 9.51 -1.12
N GLY A 139 -7.24 8.29 -1.01
CA GLY A 139 -6.75 7.72 0.25
C GLY A 139 -5.38 8.25 0.68
N ASP A 140 -4.85 7.70 1.79
CA ASP A 140 -3.56 8.11 2.36
C ASP A 140 -2.40 8.03 1.36
N THR A 141 -2.36 6.97 0.53
CA THR A 141 -1.32 6.82 -0.51
C THR A 141 -1.41 7.93 -1.56
N GLY A 142 -2.63 8.30 -1.96
CA GLY A 142 -2.84 9.44 -2.89
C GLY A 142 -2.37 10.75 -2.27
N ASN A 143 -2.68 11.00 -0.99
CA ASN A 143 -2.20 12.17 -0.27
C ASN A 143 -0.66 12.21 -0.17
N ASP A 144 -0.03 11.05 0.07
CA ASP A 144 1.44 10.94 0.09
C ASP A 144 2.07 11.24 -1.28
N CYS A 145 1.43 10.84 -2.39
CA CYS A 145 1.85 11.23 -3.73
C CYS A 145 1.70 12.73 -3.97
N GLN A 146 0.59 13.34 -3.52
CA GLN A 146 0.36 14.79 -3.63
C GLN A 146 1.48 15.57 -2.92
N GLY A 147 1.72 15.27 -1.63
CA GLY A 147 2.75 15.93 -0.85
C GLY A 147 4.17 15.73 -1.40
N THR A 148 4.47 14.55 -1.95
CA THR A 148 5.75 14.27 -2.59
C THR A 148 5.92 15.08 -3.88
N ALA A 149 4.92 15.10 -4.76
CA ALA A 149 4.97 15.87 -6.00
C ALA A 149 5.08 17.39 -5.77
N LEU A 150 4.38 17.92 -4.75
CA LEU A 150 4.48 19.32 -4.33
C LEU A 150 5.90 19.69 -3.91
N ARG A 151 6.59 18.82 -3.15
CA ARG A 151 7.98 19.02 -2.70
C ARG A 151 8.98 18.90 -3.83
N GLN A 152 8.73 18.07 -4.82
CA GLN A 152 9.54 18.01 -6.04
C GLN A 152 9.34 19.24 -6.94
N GLY A 153 8.29 20.04 -6.75
CA GLY A 153 8.06 21.25 -7.51
C GLY A 153 7.18 21.06 -8.74
N CYS A 154 6.13 20.24 -8.66
CA CYS A 154 5.11 20.16 -9.70
C CYS A 154 4.46 21.53 -9.96
N THR A 155 3.98 21.76 -11.17
CA THR A 155 3.40 23.03 -11.63
C THR A 155 1.89 23.11 -11.41
N ASP A 156 1.21 21.98 -11.45
CA ASP A 156 -0.19 21.83 -11.06
C ASP A 156 -0.45 20.41 -10.55
N LEU A 157 -1.54 20.23 -9.80
CA LEU A 157 -1.92 18.95 -9.24
C LEU A 157 -3.44 18.81 -9.21
N MET A 158 -3.92 17.66 -9.72
CA MET A 158 -5.31 17.24 -9.63
C MET A 158 -5.38 15.85 -9.00
N ALA A 159 -6.36 15.61 -8.12
CA ALA A 159 -6.60 14.32 -7.49
C ALA A 159 -8.04 13.87 -7.73
N LEU A 160 -8.21 12.72 -8.37
CA LEU A 160 -9.53 12.17 -8.67
C LEU A 160 -10.01 11.30 -7.52
N GLU A 161 -11.24 11.55 -7.08
CA GLU A 161 -11.93 10.75 -6.10
C GLU A 161 -13.23 10.21 -6.72
N MET A 162 -13.35 8.89 -6.79
CA MET A 162 -14.49 8.24 -7.42
C MET A 162 -15.79 8.46 -6.63
N MET A 163 -15.71 8.51 -5.30
CA MET A 163 -16.86 8.65 -4.43
C MET A 163 -17.30 10.10 -4.29
N PRO A 164 -18.56 10.37 -3.88
CA PRO A 164 -19.01 11.70 -3.54
C PRO A 164 -18.20 12.32 -2.40
N GLN A 165 -18.10 13.65 -2.40
CA GLN A 165 -17.45 14.38 -1.32
C GLN A 165 -18.12 14.07 0.03
N PRO A 166 -17.36 13.64 1.05
CA PRO A 166 -17.93 13.44 2.39
C PRO A 166 -18.46 14.74 2.97
N PRO A 167 -19.48 14.66 3.85
CA PRO A 167 -20.01 15.84 4.52
C PRO A 167 -18.98 16.49 5.44
N LYS A 168 -19.06 17.80 5.66
CA LYS A 168 -18.16 18.52 6.58
C LYS A 168 -18.37 18.15 8.05
N THR A 169 -19.60 17.74 8.41
CA THR A 169 -20.00 17.35 9.77
C THR A 169 -20.62 15.96 9.76
N ARG A 170 -20.66 15.29 10.91
CA ARG A 170 -21.27 13.97 11.03
C ARG A 170 -22.72 13.98 10.58
N ALA A 171 -23.08 13.01 9.74
CA ALA A 171 -24.48 12.73 9.44
C ALA A 171 -25.16 11.99 10.61
N ALA A 172 -26.48 12.08 10.70
CA ALA A 172 -27.27 11.34 11.71
C ALA A 172 -27.07 9.81 11.61
N SER A 173 -26.78 9.29 10.40
CA SER A 173 -26.45 7.88 10.14
C SER A 173 -25.04 7.45 10.55
N ASN A 174 -24.24 8.37 11.09
CA ASN A 174 -22.88 8.12 11.58
C ASN A 174 -22.66 8.73 12.97
N PRO A 175 -23.40 8.25 14.00
CA PRO A 175 -23.32 8.81 15.36
C PRO A 175 -21.99 8.48 16.04
N TRP A 176 -21.66 9.24 17.09
CA TRP A 176 -20.62 8.86 18.05
C TRP A 176 -21.04 7.56 18.79
N PRO A 177 -20.17 6.59 19.03
CA PRO A 177 -18.70 6.60 18.90
C PRO A 177 -18.16 6.05 17.58
N GLU A 178 -18.96 5.90 16.54
CA GLU A 178 -18.47 5.41 15.27
C GLU A 178 -17.35 6.29 14.69
N TRP A 179 -16.49 5.69 13.87
CA TRP A 179 -15.47 6.45 13.16
C TRP A 179 -16.13 7.54 12.27
N PRO A 180 -15.67 8.81 12.33
CA PRO A 180 -16.31 9.89 11.60
C PRO A 180 -16.14 9.76 10.09
N LYS A 181 -17.25 9.65 9.37
CA LYS A 181 -17.32 9.68 7.89
C LYS A 181 -17.51 11.13 7.43
N VAL A 182 -16.50 11.95 7.62
CA VAL A 182 -16.51 13.38 7.29
C VAL A 182 -15.35 13.74 6.37
N LEU A 183 -15.47 14.89 5.70
CA LEU A 183 -14.38 15.44 4.89
C LEU A 183 -13.16 15.67 5.77
N LYS A 184 -12.10 14.93 5.46
CA LYS A 184 -10.78 15.12 6.07
C LYS A 184 -9.91 15.92 5.12
N VAL A 185 -9.11 16.82 5.67
CA VAL A 185 -8.06 17.53 4.96
C VAL A 185 -6.74 17.11 5.60
N ASP A 186 -5.85 16.55 4.82
CA ASP A 186 -4.54 16.11 5.26
C ASP A 186 -3.47 17.05 4.68
N TYR A 187 -2.19 16.81 4.99
CA TYR A 187 -1.10 17.71 4.65
C TYR A 187 -0.97 17.98 3.15
N GLY A 188 -1.14 16.98 2.26
CA GLY A 188 -1.04 17.16 0.81
C GLY A 188 -2.09 18.12 0.25
N GLN A 189 -3.35 18.03 0.72
CA GLN A 189 -4.40 18.98 0.32
C GLN A 189 -4.14 20.39 0.88
N THR A 190 -3.70 20.46 2.15
CA THR A 190 -3.37 21.76 2.78
C THR A 190 -2.22 22.45 2.06
N GLU A 191 -1.18 21.73 1.71
CA GLU A 191 -0.03 22.26 0.98
C GLU A 191 -0.39 22.64 -0.47
N CYS A 192 -1.24 21.86 -1.13
CA CYS A 192 -1.76 22.18 -2.45
C CYS A 192 -2.57 23.49 -2.43
N LEU A 193 -3.45 23.64 -1.43
CA LEU A 193 -4.21 24.86 -1.23
C LEU A 193 -3.28 26.07 -1.00
N ALA A 194 -2.25 25.91 -0.19
CA ALA A 194 -1.28 26.98 0.09
C ALA A 194 -0.48 27.36 -1.17
N LYS A 195 -0.10 26.39 -2.02
CA LYS A 195 0.73 26.62 -3.20
C LYS A 195 -0.08 27.09 -4.42
N PHE A 196 -1.24 26.51 -4.67
CA PHE A 196 -2.03 26.72 -5.89
C PHE A 196 -3.38 27.42 -5.65
N GLY A 197 -3.74 27.70 -4.40
CA GLY A 197 -5.01 28.37 -4.06
C GLY A 197 -6.25 27.49 -4.21
N LYS A 198 -6.10 26.17 -4.43
CA LYS A 198 -7.21 25.23 -4.65
C LYS A 198 -6.98 23.89 -3.93
N ASP A 199 -8.07 23.25 -3.48
CA ASP A 199 -8.05 21.83 -3.10
C ASP A 199 -7.87 21.00 -4.38
N PRO A 200 -6.91 20.06 -4.44
CA PRO A 200 -6.66 19.30 -5.66
C PRO A 200 -7.74 18.28 -5.99
N ARG A 201 -8.62 17.95 -5.06
CA ARG A 201 -9.58 16.85 -5.19
C ARG A 201 -10.77 17.21 -6.05
N VAL A 202 -11.05 16.35 -7.03
CA VAL A 202 -12.25 16.37 -7.86
C VAL A 202 -13.03 15.09 -7.60
N TYR A 203 -14.21 15.23 -7.02
CA TYR A 203 -15.05 14.12 -6.59
C TYR A 203 -15.95 13.61 -7.70
N GLN A 204 -16.40 12.36 -7.58
CA GLN A 204 -17.26 11.69 -8.56
C GLN A 204 -16.62 11.68 -9.95
N THR A 205 -15.34 11.37 -10.02
CA THR A 205 -14.58 11.35 -11.27
C THR A 205 -13.69 10.11 -11.38
N THR A 206 -13.42 9.71 -12.60
CA THR A 206 -12.45 8.65 -12.91
C THR A 206 -11.78 8.92 -14.25
N VAL A 207 -10.63 8.28 -14.49
CA VAL A 207 -9.99 8.33 -15.81
C VAL A 207 -10.76 7.42 -16.77
N LYS A 208 -11.08 7.95 -17.95
CA LYS A 208 -11.63 7.22 -19.09
C LYS A 208 -10.53 6.76 -20.04
N GLU A 209 -9.55 7.62 -20.29
CA GLU A 209 -8.46 7.40 -21.23
C GLU A 209 -7.23 8.25 -20.84
N PHE A 210 -6.03 7.73 -21.06
CA PHE A 210 -4.79 8.49 -21.03
C PHE A 210 -4.37 8.88 -22.45
N LEU A 211 -4.01 10.14 -22.64
CA LEU A 211 -3.59 10.70 -23.91
C LEU A 211 -2.06 10.61 -24.04
N LYS A 212 -1.58 10.21 -25.22
CA LYS A 212 -0.15 10.05 -25.50
C LYS A 212 0.26 10.86 -26.72
N ASP A 213 1.52 11.32 -26.72
CA ASP A 213 2.18 11.81 -27.94
C ASP A 213 2.67 10.66 -28.82
N GLU A 214 3.25 10.98 -29.98
CA GLU A 214 3.81 10.00 -30.91
C GLU A 214 4.97 9.18 -30.32
N ALA A 215 5.66 9.71 -29.32
CA ALA A 215 6.72 9.01 -28.60
C ALA A 215 6.20 8.13 -27.45
N GLY A 216 4.88 8.11 -27.22
CA GLY A 216 4.24 7.35 -26.16
C GLY A 216 4.25 8.02 -24.78
N ASN A 217 4.65 9.30 -24.67
CA ASN A 217 4.66 10.01 -23.40
C ASN A 217 3.26 10.52 -23.05
N LEU A 218 2.94 10.51 -21.77
CA LEU A 218 1.68 11.04 -21.24
C LEU A 218 1.59 12.56 -21.50
N THR A 219 0.51 12.98 -22.14
CA THR A 219 0.20 14.40 -22.39
C THR A 219 -1.03 14.87 -21.63
N GLY A 220 -1.89 13.95 -21.20
CA GLY A 220 -3.10 14.27 -20.46
C GLY A 220 -3.97 13.07 -20.20
N ALA A 221 -5.13 13.32 -19.62
CA ALA A 221 -6.16 12.29 -19.38
C ALA A 221 -7.55 12.84 -19.66
N VAL A 222 -8.39 12.04 -20.29
CA VAL A 222 -9.84 12.27 -20.36
C VAL A 222 -10.48 11.75 -19.10
N ILE A 223 -11.16 12.63 -18.39
CA ILE A 223 -11.79 12.36 -17.09
C ILE A 223 -13.30 12.34 -17.27
N ALA A 224 -13.93 11.24 -16.86
CA ALA A 224 -15.38 11.09 -16.87
C ALA A 224 -15.96 11.45 -15.51
N THR A 225 -17.07 12.18 -15.52
CA THR A 225 -17.89 12.48 -14.33
C THR A 225 -18.78 11.28 -14.03
N LEU A 226 -18.93 10.96 -12.74
CA LEU A 226 -19.68 9.82 -12.26
C LEU A 226 -20.90 10.26 -11.42
N LYS A 227 -21.91 9.40 -11.37
CA LYS A 227 -23.05 9.52 -10.42
C LYS A 227 -23.29 8.21 -9.70
N PRO A 228 -23.79 8.23 -8.45
CA PRO A 228 -24.20 7.02 -7.77
C PRO A 228 -25.52 6.49 -8.36
N GLU A 229 -25.55 5.20 -8.66
CA GLU A 229 -26.73 4.48 -9.13
C GLU A 229 -26.90 3.19 -8.35
N LYS A 230 -28.10 2.95 -7.80
CA LYS A 230 -28.41 1.71 -7.11
C LYS A 230 -28.64 0.58 -8.12
N ASP A 231 -27.89 -0.49 -7.99
CA ASP A 231 -28.17 -1.73 -8.69
C ASP A 231 -29.44 -2.37 -8.12
N PRO A 232 -30.51 -2.52 -8.92
CA PRO A 232 -31.79 -3.06 -8.45
C PRO A 232 -31.71 -4.53 -8.02
N ALA A 233 -30.75 -5.31 -8.55
CA ALA A 233 -30.60 -6.73 -8.24
C ALA A 233 -29.84 -6.97 -6.93
N THR A 234 -28.81 -6.16 -6.66
CA THR A 234 -27.93 -6.36 -5.50
C THR A 234 -28.15 -5.34 -4.39
N GLY A 235 -28.86 -4.24 -4.66
CA GLY A 235 -29.02 -3.10 -3.74
C GLY A 235 -27.74 -2.28 -3.53
N ARG A 236 -26.62 -2.63 -4.19
CA ARG A 236 -25.35 -1.92 -4.07
C ARG A 236 -25.38 -0.63 -4.86
N THR A 237 -24.71 0.38 -4.35
CA THR A 237 -24.51 1.63 -5.08
C THR A 237 -23.24 1.52 -5.93
N ASN A 238 -23.40 1.61 -7.24
CA ASN A 238 -22.32 1.67 -8.22
C ASN A 238 -22.12 3.12 -8.67
N MET A 239 -20.89 3.48 -9.00
CA MET A 239 -20.58 4.77 -9.62
C MET A 239 -20.58 4.57 -11.15
N VAL A 240 -21.51 5.25 -11.85
CA VAL A 240 -21.67 5.12 -13.30
C VAL A 240 -21.39 6.45 -14.01
N PRO A 241 -20.84 6.45 -15.25
CA PRO A 241 -20.59 7.67 -16.01
C PRO A 241 -21.89 8.47 -16.26
N THR A 242 -21.81 9.79 -16.16
CA THR A 242 -22.90 10.70 -16.50
C THR A 242 -22.99 11.00 -17.99
N GLY A 243 -21.90 10.78 -18.72
CA GLY A 243 -21.68 11.22 -20.08
C GLY A 243 -20.93 12.55 -20.20
N GLU A 244 -20.74 13.26 -19.11
CA GLU A 244 -19.90 14.47 -19.07
C GLU A 244 -18.44 14.11 -18.90
N GLU A 245 -17.57 14.77 -19.67
CA GLU A 245 -16.14 14.51 -19.72
C GLU A 245 -15.37 15.84 -19.81
N PHE A 246 -14.15 15.86 -19.29
CA PHE A 246 -13.21 16.94 -19.49
C PHE A 246 -11.79 16.40 -19.60
N THR A 247 -10.89 17.19 -20.17
CA THR A 247 -9.48 16.82 -20.31
C THR A 247 -8.64 17.57 -19.29
N TYR A 248 -7.68 16.88 -18.65
CA TYR A 248 -6.65 17.46 -17.82
C TYR A 248 -5.28 17.17 -18.43
N GLU A 249 -4.53 18.20 -18.78
CA GLU A 249 -3.17 18.08 -19.29
C GLU A 249 -2.22 17.71 -18.16
N CYS A 250 -1.51 16.61 -18.27
CA CYS A 250 -0.54 16.15 -17.29
C CYS A 250 0.55 15.29 -17.93
N GLN A 251 1.73 15.30 -17.35
CA GLN A 251 2.90 14.54 -17.77
C GLN A 251 3.23 13.38 -16.82
N LEU A 252 2.56 13.36 -15.65
CA LEU A 252 2.63 12.25 -14.70
C LEU A 252 1.25 11.93 -14.16
N ALA A 253 0.98 10.64 -14.02
CA ALA A 253 -0.23 10.13 -13.38
C ALA A 253 0.14 9.02 -12.39
N PHE A 254 -0.41 9.08 -11.16
CA PHE A 254 -0.16 8.10 -10.11
C PHE A 254 -1.45 7.37 -9.74
N ILE A 255 -1.49 6.04 -9.98
CA ILE A 255 -2.63 5.21 -9.65
C ILE A 255 -2.52 4.79 -8.19
N ALA A 256 -3.35 5.39 -7.34
CA ALA A 256 -3.47 5.15 -5.91
C ALA A 256 -4.82 4.49 -5.56
N ALA A 257 -5.29 3.56 -6.41
CA ALA A 257 -6.62 2.94 -6.31
C ALA A 257 -6.70 1.75 -5.32
N GLY A 258 -5.67 1.54 -4.50
CA GLY A 258 -5.57 0.46 -3.53
C GLY A 258 -5.08 -0.86 -4.13
N PHE A 259 -5.30 -1.96 -3.40
CA PHE A 259 -4.77 -3.29 -3.75
C PHE A 259 -5.90 -4.32 -3.83
N VAL A 260 -5.65 -5.41 -4.55
CA VAL A 260 -6.59 -6.51 -4.76
C VAL A 260 -6.11 -7.84 -4.18
N GLY A 261 -5.31 -7.81 -3.13
CA GLY A 261 -4.77 -8.98 -2.45
C GLY A 261 -3.26 -9.04 -2.47
N CYS A 262 -2.70 -10.20 -2.10
CA CYS A 262 -1.27 -10.45 -2.16
C CYS A 262 -0.81 -10.81 -3.59
N GLU A 263 0.50 -10.73 -3.82
CA GLU A 263 1.11 -11.33 -5.00
C GLU A 263 1.04 -12.85 -4.86
N SER A 264 0.51 -13.55 -5.86
CA SER A 264 0.21 -14.99 -5.74
C SER A 264 1.45 -15.88 -5.69
N TYR A 265 2.57 -15.45 -6.30
CA TYR A 265 3.75 -16.31 -6.45
C TYR A 265 4.27 -16.89 -5.11
N VAL A 266 4.21 -16.11 -4.01
CA VAL A 266 4.59 -16.59 -2.68
C VAL A 266 3.59 -17.63 -2.18
N ALA A 267 2.29 -17.36 -2.36
CA ALA A 267 1.24 -18.30 -1.97
C ALA A 267 1.34 -19.61 -2.75
N ASP A 268 1.58 -19.50 -4.06
CA ASP A 268 1.77 -20.65 -4.95
C ASP A 268 3.01 -21.47 -4.56
N ALA A 269 4.13 -20.81 -4.25
CA ALA A 269 5.37 -21.46 -3.85
C ALA A 269 5.25 -22.24 -2.53
N PHE A 270 4.46 -21.76 -1.58
CA PHE A 270 4.18 -22.43 -0.32
C PHE A 270 2.96 -23.38 -0.38
N GLY A 271 2.20 -23.39 -1.48
CA GLY A 271 0.98 -24.20 -1.62
C GLY A 271 -0.17 -23.74 -0.72
N VAL A 272 -0.20 -22.46 -0.33
CA VAL A 272 -1.27 -21.94 0.52
C VAL A 272 -2.45 -21.44 -0.29
N GLU A 273 -3.66 -21.71 0.21
CA GLU A 273 -4.90 -21.31 -0.44
C GLU A 273 -5.17 -19.80 -0.32
N LEU A 274 -5.78 -19.25 -1.37
CA LEU A 274 -6.24 -17.86 -1.40
C LEU A 274 -7.76 -17.78 -1.30
N THR A 275 -8.25 -16.77 -0.60
CA THR A 275 -9.67 -16.39 -0.59
C THR A 275 -10.08 -15.77 -1.93
N GLY A 276 -11.38 -15.63 -2.18
CA GLY A 276 -11.90 -14.93 -3.36
C GLY A 276 -11.50 -13.44 -3.45
N ARG A 277 -10.88 -12.88 -2.39
CA ARG A 277 -10.30 -11.52 -2.38
C ARG A 277 -8.80 -11.49 -2.63
N GLY A 278 -8.18 -12.64 -2.97
CA GLY A 278 -6.75 -12.74 -3.23
C GLY A 278 -5.87 -12.60 -1.98
N CYS A 279 -6.41 -12.89 -0.81
CA CYS A 279 -5.67 -12.92 0.46
C CYS A 279 -5.47 -14.37 0.90
N VAL A 280 -4.42 -14.68 1.67
CA VAL A 280 -4.18 -16.03 2.17
C VAL A 280 -5.33 -16.46 3.11
N ALA A 281 -5.91 -17.63 2.82
CA ALA A 281 -6.95 -18.22 3.64
C ALA A 281 -6.34 -18.81 4.92
N THR A 282 -6.96 -18.52 6.07
CA THR A 282 -6.45 -18.99 7.37
C THR A 282 -7.59 -19.29 8.34
N GLU A 283 -7.35 -20.23 9.22
CA GLU A 283 -8.12 -20.44 10.44
C GLU A 283 -7.24 -20.10 11.64
N GLY A 284 -7.58 -19.03 12.39
CA GLY A 284 -6.78 -18.58 13.53
C GLY A 284 -5.29 -18.34 13.19
N PHE A 285 -4.99 -17.75 12.05
CA PHE A 285 -3.66 -17.50 11.45
C PHE A 285 -2.98 -18.72 10.80
N LYS A 286 -3.43 -19.96 11.02
CA LYS A 286 -2.91 -21.16 10.33
C LYS A 286 -3.44 -21.21 8.91
N THR A 287 -2.58 -21.58 7.96
CA THR A 287 -2.97 -21.87 6.59
C THR A 287 -3.38 -23.34 6.43
N ASN A 288 -3.72 -23.76 5.22
CA ASN A 288 -3.93 -25.17 4.85
C ASN A 288 -2.63 -26.00 4.86
N VAL A 289 -1.45 -25.35 4.91
CA VAL A 289 -0.14 -26.02 4.94
C VAL A 289 0.36 -26.07 6.38
N GLU A 290 0.77 -27.26 6.82
CA GLU A 290 1.28 -27.46 8.17
C GLU A 290 2.46 -26.53 8.45
N LYS A 291 2.56 -26.00 9.69
CA LYS A 291 3.54 -25.04 10.19
C LYS A 291 3.64 -23.70 9.44
N VAL A 292 2.76 -23.47 8.45
CA VAL A 292 2.70 -22.19 7.72
C VAL A 292 1.54 -21.36 8.24
N PHE A 293 1.85 -20.14 8.62
CA PHE A 293 0.93 -19.13 9.14
C PHE A 293 0.93 -17.90 8.21
N ALA A 294 -0.09 -17.07 8.31
CA ALA A 294 -0.13 -15.78 7.61
C ALA A 294 -0.78 -14.69 8.47
N CYS A 295 -0.27 -13.45 8.38
CA CYS A 295 -0.84 -12.31 9.08
C CYS A 295 -0.65 -10.99 8.34
N GLY A 296 -1.30 -9.95 8.85
CA GLY A 296 -1.29 -8.61 8.27
C GLY A 296 -2.04 -8.56 6.95
N ASP A 297 -1.64 -7.64 6.08
CA ASP A 297 -2.37 -7.38 4.84
C ASP A 297 -2.38 -8.58 3.88
N MET A 298 -1.42 -9.50 3.97
CA MET A 298 -1.42 -10.73 3.18
C MET A 298 -2.62 -11.64 3.50
N ARG A 299 -3.08 -11.62 4.75
CA ARG A 299 -4.23 -12.38 5.25
C ARG A 299 -5.51 -11.55 5.23
N ARG A 300 -5.44 -10.30 5.67
CA ARG A 300 -6.57 -9.43 5.95
C ARG A 300 -7.00 -8.61 4.72
N GLY A 301 -6.10 -8.37 3.78
CA GLY A 301 -6.18 -7.33 2.78
C GLY A 301 -5.60 -6.02 3.31
N GLN A 302 -5.47 -5.03 2.44
CA GLN A 302 -4.92 -3.72 2.80
C GLN A 302 -5.61 -3.11 4.03
N SER A 303 -4.82 -2.64 4.98
CA SER A 303 -5.32 -2.11 6.24
C SER A 303 -4.37 -1.08 6.86
N LEU A 304 -4.79 -0.46 7.96
CA LEU A 304 -3.94 0.47 8.71
C LEU A 304 -2.80 -0.29 9.41
N VAL A 305 -1.67 0.39 9.62
CA VAL A 305 -0.48 -0.17 10.29
C VAL A 305 -0.80 -0.74 11.68
N VAL A 306 -1.74 -0.14 12.40
CA VAL A 306 -2.19 -0.63 13.72
C VAL A 306 -2.79 -2.05 13.64
N TRP A 307 -3.47 -2.39 12.56
CA TRP A 307 -3.96 -3.74 12.31
C TRP A 307 -2.85 -4.71 11.95
N GLY A 308 -1.86 -4.24 11.16
CA GLY A 308 -0.67 -5.03 10.88
C GLY A 308 0.12 -5.39 12.15
N LEU A 309 0.28 -4.44 13.07
CA LEU A 309 0.89 -4.67 14.38
C LEU A 309 0.08 -5.64 15.23
N ARG A 310 -1.23 -5.43 15.34
CA ARG A 310 -2.14 -6.30 16.11
C ARG A 310 -2.10 -7.73 15.59
N GLU A 311 -2.31 -7.92 14.29
CA GLU A 311 -2.28 -9.27 13.70
C GLU A 311 -0.91 -9.94 13.82
N GLY A 312 0.18 -9.18 13.77
CA GLY A 312 1.52 -9.71 14.01
C GLY A 312 1.66 -10.30 15.41
N ARG A 313 1.17 -9.59 16.43
CA ARG A 313 1.17 -10.05 17.83
C ARG A 313 0.27 -11.29 18.03
N ASP A 314 -0.94 -11.23 17.51
CA ASP A 314 -1.90 -12.34 17.62
C ASP A 314 -1.38 -13.60 16.87
N CYS A 315 -0.72 -13.42 15.72
CA CYS A 315 -0.08 -14.50 14.99
C CYS A 315 1.10 -15.10 15.77
N ALA A 316 1.92 -14.26 16.43
CA ALA A 316 3.00 -14.74 17.28
C ALA A 316 2.46 -15.66 18.40
N ALA A 317 1.34 -15.28 19.02
CA ALA A 317 0.70 -16.14 20.03
C ALA A 317 0.19 -17.48 19.44
N ALA A 318 -0.29 -17.46 18.19
CA ALA A 318 -0.71 -18.69 17.51
C ALA A 318 0.48 -19.60 17.18
N VAL A 319 1.60 -19.06 16.72
CA VAL A 319 2.84 -19.77 16.44
C VAL A 319 3.48 -20.32 17.71
N ASP A 320 3.59 -19.50 18.77
CA ASP A 320 4.12 -19.94 20.08
C ASP A 320 3.32 -21.11 20.63
N ARG A 321 1.98 -21.04 20.57
CA ARG A 321 1.11 -22.16 20.99
C ARG A 321 1.31 -23.40 20.12
N TYR A 322 1.54 -23.26 18.84
CA TYR A 322 1.81 -24.38 17.94
C TYR A 322 3.13 -25.07 18.30
N LEU A 323 4.18 -24.31 18.54
CA LEU A 323 5.52 -24.84 18.84
C LEU A 323 5.64 -25.40 20.27
N MET A 324 5.01 -24.73 21.25
CA MET A 324 5.18 -25.03 22.68
C MET A 324 4.02 -25.79 23.30
N GLY A 325 2.88 -25.94 22.58
CA GLY A 325 1.63 -26.47 23.10
C GLY A 325 0.81 -25.49 23.96
N TYR A 326 1.39 -24.39 24.39
CA TYR A 326 0.74 -23.28 25.12
C TYR A 326 1.37 -21.94 24.77
N THR A 327 0.76 -20.85 25.21
CA THR A 327 1.34 -19.50 25.07
C THR A 327 0.99 -18.61 26.26
N ASN A 328 1.89 -17.72 26.62
CA ASN A 328 1.66 -16.64 27.58
C ASN A 328 1.59 -15.26 26.87
N LEU A 329 1.57 -15.25 25.55
CA LEU A 329 1.31 -14.03 24.77
C LEU A 329 -0.20 -13.78 24.74
N GLY A 330 -0.63 -12.57 25.09
CA GLY A 330 -2.02 -12.12 25.13
C GLY A 330 -2.29 -10.89 24.26
#